data_2501215ae1da94eac370cf92a41573b4
#
_entry.id   2501215ae1da94eac370cf92a41573b4
#
_cell.length_a   1.000
_cell.length_b   1.000
_cell.length_c   1.000
_cell.angle_alpha   90.00
_cell.angle_beta   90.00
_cell.angle_gamma   90.00
#
_symmetry.space_group_name_H-M   'P 1'
#
loop_
_entity.id
_entity.type
_entity.pdbx_description
1 polymer ?
#
loop_
_entity_poly.entity_id
_entity_poly.type
_entity_poly.pdbx_seq_one_letter_code
_entity_poly.pdbx_strand_id
1 'polypeptide(L)'
;MLSFDEIQHRVSQWMGKKRFKHTLGVVESATQLAKLYNVDVEKARLAALLHDCAKEMPLKEMQDLVKENSYKADEELLANGNLLHGLAGMIRAKLEFSITDSEILEAIRVHTTGKVGMSKLDKVIFLADYIEPNRDFPGVDELRNVAKKDLNKAVLLGFDNTINHLIEQHLSIYPLTILGRNDVLKSCK
;
A
#
# COMPACT_ATOMS: atom_id res chain seq x y z
N MET A 1 18.29 -16.23 -2.33
CA MET A 1 17.10 -15.36 -2.15
C MET A 1 16.12 -16.18 -1.31
N LEU A 2 15.51 -15.57 -0.28
CA LEU A 2 14.50 -16.27 0.54
C LEU A 2 13.27 -16.60 -0.31
N SER A 3 12.65 -17.74 -0.04
CA SER A 3 11.36 -18.11 -0.64
C SER A 3 10.23 -17.22 -0.10
N PHE A 4 9.10 -17.18 -0.80
CA PHE A 4 7.92 -16.44 -0.35
C PHE A 4 7.47 -16.88 1.05
N ASP A 5 7.49 -18.19 1.33
CA ASP A 5 7.08 -18.75 2.63
C ASP A 5 8.03 -18.35 3.76
N GLU A 6 9.33 -18.28 3.50
CA GLU A 6 10.31 -17.80 4.48
C GLU A 6 10.12 -16.30 4.78
N ILE A 7 9.84 -15.49 3.75
CA ILE A 7 9.52 -14.07 3.93
C ILE A 7 8.23 -13.92 4.73
N GLN A 8 7.19 -14.66 4.35
CA GLN A 8 5.90 -14.66 5.05
C GLN A 8 6.04 -15.04 6.52
N HIS A 9 6.84 -16.07 6.82
CA HIS A 9 7.10 -16.46 8.20
C HIS A 9 7.77 -15.32 8.99
N ARG A 10 8.79 -14.67 8.44
CA ARG A 10 9.44 -13.52 9.12
C ARG A 10 8.48 -12.34 9.30
N VAL A 11 7.71 -11.99 8.29
CA VAL A 11 6.73 -10.90 8.37
C VAL A 11 5.69 -11.16 9.45
N SER A 12 5.26 -12.41 9.63
CA SER A 12 4.31 -12.80 10.68
C SER A 12 4.80 -12.53 12.11
N GLN A 13 6.13 -12.46 12.31
CA GLN A 13 6.73 -12.14 13.60
C GLN A 13 6.74 -10.62 13.90
N TRP A 14 6.53 -9.78 12.90
CA TRP A 14 6.60 -8.32 13.00
C TRP A 14 5.25 -7.65 13.24
N MET A 15 4.17 -8.42 13.27
CA MET A 15 2.82 -7.87 13.40
C MET A 15 1.89 -8.80 14.19
N GLY A 16 0.87 -8.23 14.79
CA GLY A 16 -0.16 -8.98 15.50
C GLY A 16 -1.03 -9.81 14.57
N LYS A 17 -1.69 -10.84 15.12
CA LYS A 17 -2.54 -11.80 14.37
C LYS A 17 -3.58 -11.12 13.47
N LYS A 18 -4.20 -10.03 13.93
CA LYS A 18 -5.22 -9.29 13.16
C LYS A 18 -4.60 -8.64 11.92
N ARG A 19 -3.44 -7.99 12.09
CA ARG A 19 -2.70 -7.37 10.99
C ARG A 19 -2.20 -8.40 10.00
N PHE A 20 -1.67 -9.51 10.48
CA PHE A 20 -1.20 -10.57 9.61
C PHE A 20 -2.34 -11.21 8.80
N LYS A 21 -3.52 -11.43 9.41
CA LYS A 21 -4.71 -11.89 8.68
C LYS A 21 -5.12 -10.92 7.58
N HIS A 22 -5.11 -9.60 7.86
CA HIS A 22 -5.32 -8.57 6.86
C HIS A 22 -4.29 -8.67 5.73
N THR A 23 -2.99 -8.74 6.05
CA THR A 23 -1.91 -8.87 5.06
C THR A 23 -2.11 -10.06 4.13
N LEU A 24 -2.52 -11.22 4.64
CA LEU A 24 -2.84 -12.38 3.79
C LEU A 24 -4.05 -12.14 2.89
N GLY A 25 -5.07 -11.43 3.37
CA GLY A 25 -6.21 -11.00 2.54
C GLY A 25 -5.78 -10.04 1.42
N VAL A 26 -4.83 -9.14 1.70
CA VAL A 26 -4.25 -8.25 0.68
C VAL A 26 -3.47 -9.05 -0.36
N VAL A 27 -2.69 -10.07 0.04
CA VAL A 27 -1.99 -10.96 -0.89
C VAL A 27 -2.98 -11.68 -1.82
N GLU A 28 -4.10 -12.16 -1.28
CA GLU A 28 -5.15 -12.81 -2.07
C GLU A 28 -5.75 -11.83 -3.09
N SER A 29 -6.18 -10.65 -2.65
CA SER A 29 -6.78 -9.63 -3.51
C SER A 29 -5.81 -9.11 -4.57
N ALA A 30 -4.54 -8.87 -4.20
CA ALA A 30 -3.50 -8.45 -5.14
C ALA A 30 -3.23 -9.51 -6.20
N THR A 31 -3.24 -10.79 -5.82
CA THR A 31 -3.09 -11.92 -6.75
C THR A 31 -4.23 -11.95 -7.79
N GLN A 32 -5.46 -11.76 -7.34
CA GLN A 32 -6.64 -11.74 -8.22
C GLN A 32 -6.62 -10.53 -9.17
N LEU A 33 -6.33 -9.34 -8.64
CA LEU A 33 -6.21 -8.11 -9.44
C LEU A 33 -5.05 -8.18 -10.44
N ALA A 34 -3.89 -8.73 -10.03
CA ALA A 34 -2.73 -8.86 -10.91
C ALA A 34 -3.05 -9.75 -12.12
N LYS A 35 -3.72 -10.89 -11.92
CA LYS A 35 -4.20 -11.75 -13.01
C LYS A 35 -5.17 -11.01 -13.92
N LEU A 36 -6.14 -10.28 -13.35
CA LEU A 36 -7.18 -9.57 -14.11
C LEU A 36 -6.60 -8.45 -14.98
N TYR A 37 -5.59 -7.73 -14.49
CA TYR A 37 -5.02 -6.54 -15.15
C TYR A 37 -3.67 -6.77 -15.83
N ASN A 38 -3.24 -8.03 -15.98
CA ASN A 38 -1.97 -8.41 -16.59
C ASN A 38 -0.77 -7.71 -15.91
N VAL A 39 -0.72 -7.81 -14.59
CA VAL A 39 0.43 -7.43 -13.76
C VAL A 39 1.16 -8.69 -13.34
N ASP A 40 2.47 -8.60 -13.14
CA ASP A 40 3.26 -9.72 -12.63
C ASP A 40 2.73 -10.18 -11.25
N VAL A 41 2.26 -11.42 -11.21
CA VAL A 41 1.59 -12.00 -10.03
C VAL A 41 2.57 -12.15 -8.86
N GLU A 42 3.81 -12.54 -9.13
CA GLU A 42 4.81 -12.74 -8.07
C GLU A 42 5.25 -11.39 -7.47
N LYS A 43 5.42 -10.37 -8.30
CA LYS A 43 5.65 -9.00 -7.82
C LYS A 43 4.49 -8.51 -6.97
N ALA A 44 3.25 -8.71 -7.42
CA ALA A 44 2.06 -8.29 -6.69
C ALA A 44 1.92 -9.00 -5.34
N ARG A 45 2.15 -10.32 -5.31
CA ARG A 45 2.14 -11.12 -4.07
C ARG A 45 3.19 -10.63 -3.07
N LEU A 46 4.40 -10.40 -3.54
CA LEU A 46 5.51 -9.97 -2.68
C LEU A 46 5.30 -8.54 -2.16
N ALA A 47 4.91 -7.61 -3.02
CA ALA A 47 4.58 -6.25 -2.60
C ALA A 47 3.42 -6.22 -1.60
N ALA A 48 2.37 -7.01 -1.82
CA ALA A 48 1.23 -7.16 -0.91
C ALA A 48 1.63 -7.74 0.45
N LEU A 49 2.51 -8.76 0.47
CA LEU A 49 3.01 -9.34 1.72
C LEU A 49 3.80 -8.33 2.55
N LEU A 50 4.50 -7.41 1.89
CA LEU A 50 5.43 -6.46 2.51
C LEU A 50 4.84 -5.06 2.73
N HIS A 51 3.65 -4.74 2.17
CA HIS A 51 3.10 -3.38 2.20
C HIS A 51 3.02 -2.79 3.62
N ASP A 52 2.61 -3.58 4.57
CA ASP A 52 2.40 -3.20 5.97
C ASP A 52 3.51 -3.70 6.94
N CYS A 53 4.66 -4.16 6.42
CA CYS A 53 5.71 -4.77 7.25
C CYS A 53 6.34 -3.82 8.30
N ALA A 54 6.10 -2.51 8.19
CA ALA A 54 6.50 -1.51 9.17
C ALA A 54 5.31 -0.86 9.91
N LYS A 55 4.07 -1.31 9.67
CA LYS A 55 2.86 -0.65 10.21
C LYS A 55 2.79 -0.61 11.74
N GLU A 56 3.28 -1.65 12.39
CA GLU A 56 3.30 -1.75 13.86
C GLU A 56 4.66 -1.36 14.46
N MET A 57 5.57 -0.81 13.64
CA MET A 57 6.83 -0.25 14.11
C MET A 57 6.58 1.09 14.83
N PRO A 58 7.23 1.35 15.96
CA PRO A 58 7.17 2.66 16.64
C PRO A 58 7.60 3.80 15.69
N LEU A 59 6.91 4.95 15.77
CA LEU A 59 7.20 6.10 14.91
C LEU A 59 8.68 6.52 14.93
N LYS A 60 9.29 6.52 16.12
CA LYS A 60 10.70 6.87 16.28
C LYS A 60 11.62 5.92 15.50
N GLU A 61 11.33 4.62 15.53
CA GLU A 61 12.12 3.62 14.78
C GLU A 61 11.95 3.80 13.27
N MET A 62 10.74 4.13 12.79
CA MET A 62 10.52 4.47 11.38
C MET A 62 11.31 5.70 10.96
N GLN A 63 11.34 6.75 11.80
CA GLN A 63 12.10 7.98 11.56
C GLN A 63 13.61 7.71 11.50
N ASP A 64 14.12 6.92 12.42
CA ASP A 64 15.53 6.54 12.46
C ASP A 64 15.90 5.72 11.23
N LEU A 65 15.07 4.75 10.85
CA LEU A 65 15.27 3.93 9.65
C LEU A 65 15.35 4.79 8.36
N VAL A 66 14.48 5.78 8.23
CA VAL A 66 14.49 6.72 7.10
C VAL A 66 15.75 7.57 7.09
N LYS A 67 16.15 8.11 8.24
CA LYS A 67 17.33 8.97 8.39
C LYS A 67 18.64 8.21 8.14
N GLU A 68 18.81 7.04 8.75
CA GLU A 68 20.02 6.21 8.65
C GLU A 68 20.25 5.72 7.22
N ASN A 69 19.20 5.54 6.44
CA ASN A 69 19.28 5.13 5.04
C ASN A 69 19.23 6.30 4.05
N SER A 70 19.34 7.55 4.55
CA SER A 70 19.45 8.78 3.74
C SER A 70 18.25 9.01 2.79
N TYR A 71 17.07 8.51 3.12
CA TYR A 71 15.85 8.82 2.37
C TYR A 71 15.30 10.18 2.77
N LYS A 72 14.81 10.93 1.77
CA LYS A 72 14.14 12.21 2.01
C LYS A 72 12.67 12.01 2.33
N ALA A 73 12.22 12.70 3.36
CA ALA A 73 10.81 12.78 3.73
C ALA A 73 10.56 14.20 4.26
N ASP A 74 9.39 14.76 3.97
CA ASP A 74 8.97 16.04 4.53
C ASP A 74 8.52 15.88 6.00
N GLU A 75 8.32 17.02 6.67
CA GLU A 75 7.96 17.05 8.09
C GLU A 75 6.61 16.37 8.37
N GLU A 76 5.63 16.53 7.48
CA GLU A 76 4.30 15.92 7.63
C GLU A 76 4.38 14.40 7.54
N LEU A 77 5.14 13.88 6.58
CA LEU A 77 5.37 12.44 6.43
C LEU A 77 6.10 11.88 7.66
N LEU A 78 7.15 12.56 8.13
CA LEU A 78 7.93 12.14 9.30
C LEU A 78 7.13 12.17 10.60
N ALA A 79 6.18 13.09 10.73
CA ALA A 79 5.37 13.25 11.94
C ALA A 79 4.23 12.22 12.06
N ASN A 80 3.90 11.50 10.99
CA ASN A 80 2.70 10.66 10.94
C ASN A 80 3.03 9.19 10.57
N GLY A 81 3.01 8.30 11.56
CA GLY A 81 3.29 6.88 11.35
C GLY A 81 2.32 6.19 10.37
N ASN A 82 1.08 6.69 10.24
CA ASN A 82 0.14 6.18 9.25
C ASN A 82 0.53 6.51 7.81
N LEU A 83 1.33 7.53 7.59
CA LEU A 83 1.90 7.89 6.30
C LEU A 83 3.30 7.28 6.13
N LEU A 84 4.13 7.38 7.19
CA LEU A 84 5.54 7.02 7.14
C LEU A 84 5.80 5.52 6.95
N HIS A 85 4.87 4.66 7.40
CA HIS A 85 5.07 3.21 7.35
C HIS A 85 5.26 2.65 5.94
N GLY A 86 4.73 3.31 4.91
CA GLY A 86 4.98 2.91 3.52
C GLY A 86 6.45 3.07 3.12
N LEU A 87 7.03 4.24 3.42
CA LEU A 87 8.46 4.50 3.19
C LEU A 87 9.34 3.60 4.08
N ALA A 88 9.03 3.49 5.37
CA ALA A 88 9.74 2.62 6.30
C ALA A 88 9.65 1.15 5.88
N GLY A 89 8.48 0.69 5.42
CA GLY A 89 8.26 -0.66 4.91
C GLY A 89 9.09 -0.95 3.66
N MET A 90 9.16 -0.01 2.73
CA MET A 90 10.04 -0.11 1.56
C MET A 90 11.51 -0.29 1.98
N ILE A 91 12.01 0.53 2.91
CA ILE A 91 13.40 0.44 3.41
C ILE A 91 13.62 -0.90 4.10
N ARG A 92 12.71 -1.31 4.97
CA ARG A 92 12.76 -2.59 5.68
C ARG A 92 12.78 -3.78 4.72
N ALA A 93 11.94 -3.78 3.69
CA ALA A 93 11.91 -4.81 2.66
C ALA A 93 13.26 -4.93 1.93
N LYS A 94 13.87 -3.79 1.60
CA LYS A 94 15.20 -3.73 0.98
C LYS A 94 16.29 -4.30 1.88
N LEU A 95 16.32 -3.93 3.15
CA LEU A 95 17.37 -4.33 4.09
C LEU A 95 17.23 -5.79 4.53
N GLU A 96 16.02 -6.21 4.92
CA GLU A 96 15.79 -7.51 5.54
C GLU A 96 15.69 -8.66 4.52
N PHE A 97 15.23 -8.35 3.31
CA PHE A 97 14.97 -9.37 2.28
C PHE A 97 15.77 -9.16 1.00
N SER A 98 16.65 -8.14 0.97
CA SER A 98 17.45 -7.78 -0.21
C SER A 98 16.59 -7.56 -1.47
N ILE A 99 15.39 -7.01 -1.29
CA ILE A 99 14.52 -6.65 -2.41
C ILE A 99 15.16 -5.48 -3.16
N THR A 100 15.44 -5.66 -4.45
CA THR A 100 16.05 -4.64 -5.32
C THR A 100 15.14 -4.21 -6.47
N ASP A 101 14.03 -4.93 -6.69
CA ASP A 101 13.06 -4.58 -7.72
C ASP A 101 12.36 -3.25 -7.36
N SER A 102 12.59 -2.23 -8.19
CA SER A 102 12.10 -0.88 -7.95
C SER A 102 10.56 -0.77 -8.03
N GLU A 103 9.90 -1.63 -8.81
CA GLU A 103 8.44 -1.64 -8.90
C GLU A 103 7.81 -2.18 -7.61
N ILE A 104 8.38 -3.25 -7.03
CA ILE A 104 7.93 -3.80 -5.74
C ILE A 104 8.14 -2.77 -4.63
N LEU A 105 9.35 -2.20 -4.55
CA LEU A 105 9.70 -1.21 -3.53
C LEU A 105 8.81 0.04 -3.61
N GLU A 106 8.54 0.52 -4.83
CA GLU A 106 7.68 1.68 -5.03
C GLU A 106 6.23 1.38 -4.66
N ALA A 107 5.68 0.22 -5.04
CA ALA A 107 4.33 -0.17 -4.66
C ALA A 107 4.15 -0.25 -3.13
N ILE A 108 5.15 -0.75 -2.40
CA ILE A 108 5.17 -0.73 -0.94
C ILE A 108 5.17 0.71 -0.42
N ARG A 109 6.02 1.57 -0.98
CA ARG A 109 6.19 2.97 -0.53
C ARG A 109 4.91 3.79 -0.65
N VAL A 110 4.16 3.62 -1.75
CA VAL A 110 3.04 4.50 -2.10
C VAL A 110 1.66 3.91 -1.81
N HIS A 111 1.58 2.71 -1.23
CA HIS A 111 0.31 2.02 -1.08
C HIS A 111 -0.74 2.78 -0.25
N THR A 112 -0.31 3.68 0.66
CA THR A 112 -1.21 4.49 1.48
C THR A 112 -1.52 5.84 0.83
N THR A 113 -0.50 6.54 0.34
CA THR A 113 -0.64 7.92 -0.15
C THR A 113 -1.00 8.00 -1.62
N GLY A 114 -0.68 6.97 -2.40
CA GLY A 114 -0.59 7.08 -3.84
C GLY A 114 0.51 8.03 -4.28
N LYS A 115 0.52 8.35 -5.57
CA LYS A 115 1.41 9.34 -6.20
C LYS A 115 0.91 9.71 -7.59
N VAL A 116 1.49 10.75 -8.18
CA VAL A 116 1.37 11.03 -9.63
C VAL A 116 2.09 9.92 -10.40
N GLY A 117 1.49 9.43 -11.49
CA GLY A 117 2.08 8.39 -12.33
C GLY A 117 2.15 7.01 -11.68
N MET A 118 1.12 6.59 -10.95
CA MET A 118 1.04 5.24 -10.39
C MET A 118 1.12 4.19 -11.50
N SER A 119 2.05 3.24 -11.35
CA SER A 119 2.12 2.04 -12.19
C SER A 119 0.89 1.15 -11.99
N LYS A 120 0.69 0.15 -12.84
CA LYS A 120 -0.37 -0.84 -12.61
C LYS A 120 -0.16 -1.60 -11.30
N LEU A 121 1.08 -1.91 -10.94
CA LEU A 121 1.41 -2.59 -9.69
C LEU A 121 1.08 -1.70 -8.48
N ASP A 122 1.44 -0.40 -8.51
CA ASP A 122 1.07 0.56 -7.45
C ASP A 122 -0.45 0.58 -7.22
N LYS A 123 -1.21 0.64 -8.32
CA LYS A 123 -2.69 0.64 -8.29
C LYS A 123 -3.27 -0.66 -7.74
N VAL A 124 -2.69 -1.80 -8.10
CA VAL A 124 -3.10 -3.12 -7.61
C VAL A 124 -2.89 -3.21 -6.10
N ILE A 125 -1.73 -2.80 -5.58
CA ILE A 125 -1.45 -2.86 -4.15
C ILE A 125 -2.31 -1.87 -3.36
N PHE A 126 -2.42 -0.62 -3.81
CA PHE A 126 -3.31 0.39 -3.23
C PHE A 126 -4.75 -0.13 -3.11
N LEU A 127 -5.28 -0.71 -4.19
CA LEU A 127 -6.66 -1.19 -4.23
C LEU A 127 -6.85 -2.47 -3.43
N ALA A 128 -5.90 -3.41 -3.47
CA ALA A 128 -5.97 -4.68 -2.74
C ALA A 128 -6.08 -4.48 -1.23
N ASP A 129 -5.34 -3.50 -0.67
CA ASP A 129 -5.46 -3.11 0.74
C ASP A 129 -6.88 -2.64 1.10
N TYR A 130 -7.54 -1.94 0.17
CA TYR A 130 -8.90 -1.44 0.35
C TYR A 130 -9.98 -2.52 0.31
N ILE A 131 -9.84 -3.52 -0.57
CA ILE A 131 -10.91 -4.48 -0.91
C ILE A 131 -10.70 -5.88 -0.37
N GLU A 132 -9.63 -6.13 0.38
CA GLU A 132 -9.31 -7.46 0.89
C GLU A 132 -10.52 -8.08 1.65
N PRO A 133 -10.62 -9.44 1.69
CA PRO A 133 -11.85 -10.10 2.15
C PRO A 133 -12.32 -9.75 3.56
N ASN A 134 -11.39 -9.33 4.45
CA ASN A 134 -11.74 -8.98 5.84
C ASN A 134 -12.12 -7.50 6.01
N ARG A 135 -12.09 -6.69 4.96
CA ARG A 135 -12.58 -5.31 5.00
C ARG A 135 -14.11 -5.30 5.03
N ASP A 136 -14.64 -4.54 5.99
CA ASP A 136 -16.08 -4.34 6.17
C ASP A 136 -16.30 -2.85 6.49
N PHE A 137 -16.67 -2.08 5.47
CA PHE A 137 -17.05 -0.67 5.59
C PHE A 137 -18.13 -0.34 4.55
N PRO A 138 -18.95 0.70 4.76
CA PRO A 138 -19.97 1.10 3.79
C PRO A 138 -19.37 1.38 2.42
N GLY A 139 -19.88 0.69 1.38
CA GLY A 139 -19.41 0.83 -0.01
C GLY A 139 -18.27 -0.11 -0.43
N VAL A 140 -17.75 -0.98 0.45
CA VAL A 140 -16.68 -1.92 0.08
C VAL A 140 -17.10 -2.88 -1.03
N ASP A 141 -18.34 -3.35 -1.04
CA ASP A 141 -18.81 -4.26 -2.08
C ASP A 141 -19.01 -3.57 -3.43
N GLU A 142 -19.42 -2.30 -3.43
CA GLU A 142 -19.43 -1.48 -4.63
C GLU A 142 -18.00 -1.33 -5.19
N LEU A 143 -17.05 -1.00 -4.34
CA LEU A 143 -15.65 -0.88 -4.72
C LEU A 143 -15.10 -2.20 -5.29
N ARG A 144 -15.40 -3.35 -4.66
CA ARG A 144 -15.07 -4.69 -5.17
C ARG A 144 -15.66 -4.95 -6.56
N ASN A 145 -16.89 -4.50 -6.80
CA ASN A 145 -17.55 -4.66 -8.10
C ASN A 145 -16.93 -3.77 -9.18
N VAL A 146 -16.57 -2.53 -8.85
CA VAL A 146 -15.84 -1.63 -9.77
C VAL A 146 -14.45 -2.18 -10.05
N ALA A 147 -13.75 -2.69 -9.04
CA ALA A 147 -12.42 -3.28 -9.15
C ALA A 147 -12.32 -4.45 -10.14
N LYS A 148 -13.42 -5.17 -10.37
CA LYS A 148 -13.50 -6.25 -11.37
C LYS A 148 -13.63 -5.76 -12.82
N LYS A 149 -13.95 -4.48 -13.02
CA LYS A 149 -14.30 -3.92 -14.33
C LYS A 149 -13.30 -2.87 -14.83
N ASP A 150 -12.82 -2.01 -13.92
CA ASP A 150 -11.97 -0.87 -14.26
C ASP A 150 -11.05 -0.51 -13.10
N LEU A 151 -9.76 -0.80 -13.26
CA LEU A 151 -8.75 -0.54 -12.24
C LEU A 151 -8.64 0.96 -11.90
N ASN A 152 -8.66 1.84 -12.92
CA ASN A 152 -8.50 3.27 -12.69
C ASN A 152 -9.70 3.86 -11.94
N LYS A 153 -10.91 3.48 -12.32
CA LYS A 153 -12.13 3.92 -11.62
C LYS A 153 -12.18 3.40 -10.18
N ALA A 154 -11.77 2.15 -9.95
CA ALA A 154 -11.71 1.60 -8.60
C ALA A 154 -10.68 2.32 -7.72
N VAL A 155 -9.49 2.60 -8.27
CA VAL A 155 -8.44 3.37 -7.54
C VAL A 155 -8.93 4.80 -7.27
N LEU A 156 -9.58 5.45 -8.23
CA LEU A 156 -10.17 6.78 -8.04
C LEU A 156 -11.20 6.76 -6.89
N LEU A 157 -12.10 5.77 -6.87
CA LEU A 157 -13.08 5.62 -5.79
C LEU A 157 -12.40 5.37 -4.44
N GLY A 158 -11.32 4.59 -4.41
CA GLY A 158 -10.50 4.39 -3.21
C GLY A 158 -9.90 5.70 -2.68
N PHE A 159 -9.36 6.54 -3.56
CA PHE A 159 -8.89 7.88 -3.19
C PHE A 159 -10.02 8.76 -2.67
N ASP A 160 -11.16 8.79 -3.36
CA ASP A 160 -12.32 9.60 -2.95
C ASP A 160 -12.83 9.16 -1.56
N ASN A 161 -12.90 7.86 -1.30
CA ASN A 161 -13.27 7.32 0.01
C ASN A 161 -12.25 7.72 1.11
N THR A 162 -10.94 7.66 0.81
CA THR A 162 -9.90 8.11 1.77
C THR A 162 -10.05 9.58 2.08
N ILE A 163 -10.19 10.43 1.07
CA ILE A 163 -10.28 11.88 1.23
C ILE A 163 -11.53 12.25 2.02
N ASN A 164 -12.69 11.67 1.68
CA ASN A 164 -13.95 11.90 2.40
C ASN A 164 -13.82 11.47 3.87
N HIS A 165 -13.24 10.31 4.14
CA HIS A 165 -13.01 9.85 5.51
C HIS A 165 -12.11 10.82 6.30
N LEU A 166 -11.02 11.31 5.71
CA LEU A 166 -10.13 12.27 6.36
C LEU A 166 -10.83 13.60 6.65
N ILE A 167 -11.66 14.07 5.72
CA ILE A 167 -12.49 15.29 5.91
C ILE A 167 -13.48 15.08 7.07
N GLU A 168 -14.22 13.97 7.08
CA GLU A 168 -15.19 13.64 8.13
C GLU A 168 -14.56 13.54 9.51
N GLN A 169 -13.32 13.05 9.58
CA GLN A 169 -12.55 12.91 10.82
C GLN A 169 -11.76 14.19 11.20
N HIS A 170 -11.88 15.28 10.42
CA HIS A 170 -11.09 16.51 10.59
C HIS A 170 -9.57 16.28 10.63
N LEU A 171 -9.09 15.33 9.82
CA LEU A 171 -7.66 15.00 9.69
C LEU A 171 -7.05 15.69 8.46
N SER A 172 -5.73 15.95 8.52
CA SER A 172 -5.00 16.51 7.38
C SER A 172 -4.96 15.53 6.21
N ILE A 173 -5.00 16.07 5.00
CA ILE A 173 -4.87 15.28 3.78
C ILE A 173 -3.47 15.51 3.21
N TYR A 174 -2.66 14.46 3.20
CA TYR A 174 -1.30 14.56 2.67
C TYR A 174 -1.31 14.95 1.18
N PRO A 175 -0.53 15.94 0.75
CA PRO A 175 -0.62 16.51 -0.60
C PRO A 175 -0.50 15.48 -1.73
N LEU A 176 0.35 14.45 -1.59
CA LEU A 176 0.48 13.40 -2.61
C LEU A 176 -0.82 12.63 -2.83
N THR A 177 -1.68 12.49 -1.82
CA THR A 177 -2.98 11.81 -1.96
C THR A 177 -3.88 12.59 -2.92
N ILE A 178 -3.93 13.92 -2.80
CA ILE A 178 -4.69 14.79 -3.72
C ILE A 178 -4.08 14.77 -5.13
N LEU A 179 -2.76 14.86 -5.24
CA LEU A 179 -2.08 14.84 -6.53
C LEU A 179 -2.25 13.51 -7.25
N GLY A 180 -2.11 12.38 -6.53
CA GLY A 180 -2.33 11.04 -7.06
C GLY A 180 -3.76 10.83 -7.52
N ARG A 181 -4.73 11.22 -6.69
CA ARG A 181 -6.16 11.21 -7.04
C ARG A 181 -6.45 11.99 -8.34
N ASN A 182 -5.95 13.21 -8.44
CA ASN A 182 -6.17 14.07 -9.61
C ASN A 182 -5.51 13.52 -10.88
N ASP A 183 -4.39 12.82 -10.74
CA ASP A 183 -3.72 12.18 -11.87
C ASP A 183 -4.50 10.95 -12.36
N VAL A 184 -4.98 10.10 -11.46
CA VAL A 184 -5.83 8.94 -11.80
C VAL A 184 -7.14 9.40 -12.44
N LEU A 185 -7.75 10.50 -11.98
CA LEU A 185 -8.97 11.05 -12.57
C LEU A 185 -8.82 11.36 -14.07
N LYS A 186 -7.65 11.80 -14.52
CA LYS A 186 -7.38 12.05 -15.95
C LYS A 186 -7.44 10.78 -16.78
N SER A 187 -7.10 9.64 -16.18
CA SER A 187 -7.13 8.33 -16.83
C SER A 187 -8.52 7.67 -16.86
N CYS A 188 -9.51 8.28 -16.22
CA CYS A 188 -10.90 7.80 -16.17
C CYS A 188 -11.83 8.53 -17.16
N LYS A 189 -11.31 9.49 -17.91
CA LYS A 189 -12.05 10.30 -18.91
C LYS A 189 -11.92 9.67 -20.34
#